data_9fad5a40a178900955cfe40504c8f82b
#
_entry.id   9fad5a40a178900955cfe40504c8f82b
#
_cell.length_a   1.000
_cell.length_b   1.000
_cell.length_c   1.000
_cell.angle_alpha   90.00
_cell.angle_beta   90.00
_cell.angle_gamma   90.00
#
_symmetry.space_group_name_H-M   'P 1'
#
loop_
_entity.id
_entity.type
_entity.pdbx_description
1 polymer ?
#
loop_
_entity_poly.entity_id
_entity_poly.type
_entity_poly.pdbx_seq_one_letter_code
_entity_poly.pdbx_strand_id
1 'polypeptide(L)'
;RILPAIREVHRDAEFHIVGRAPTPAVKALAKHAGVTVWGEVTDVRPYLAEADIVAAPLTIARGIQNKVLEAMAMAKPVLLSPEAATGIDGEDGVHFAIAEGDRMMAGRALALIDDRAKSQAMGEAARSFVLEHQGWAAMLSGLAELLRPSLADPVRDAA
;
A
#
# COMPACT_ATOMS: atom_id res chain seq x y z
N ARG A 1 13.97 -2.30 14.30
CA ARG A 1 13.86 -3.67 14.79
C ARG A 1 13.59 -4.66 13.65
N ILE A 2 12.74 -4.30 12.69
CA ILE A 2 12.35 -5.17 11.57
C ILE A 2 13.54 -5.44 10.64
N LEU A 3 14.18 -4.38 10.10
CA LEU A 3 15.31 -4.53 9.18
C LEU A 3 16.49 -5.33 9.79
N PRO A 4 16.93 -5.10 11.04
CA PRO A 4 17.95 -5.95 11.64
C PRO A 4 17.63 -7.43 11.61
N ALA A 5 16.38 -7.82 11.92
CA ALA A 5 15.94 -9.23 11.87
C ALA A 5 15.96 -9.79 10.44
N ILE A 6 15.58 -8.99 9.45
CA ILE A 6 15.67 -9.38 8.03
C ILE A 6 17.16 -9.57 7.64
N ARG A 7 18.05 -8.68 8.09
CA ARG A 7 19.48 -8.73 7.77
C ARG A 7 20.25 -9.86 8.46
N GLU A 8 19.69 -10.50 9.45
CA GLU A 8 20.24 -11.75 10.00
C GLU A 8 20.21 -12.88 8.94
N VAL A 9 19.23 -12.87 8.03
CA VAL A 9 19.06 -13.84 6.95
C VAL A 9 19.62 -13.28 5.63
N HIS A 10 19.17 -12.09 5.23
CA HIS A 10 19.58 -11.39 4.01
C HIS A 10 20.46 -10.18 4.38
N ARG A 11 21.77 -10.38 4.45
CA ARG A 11 22.76 -9.38 4.96
C ARG A 11 22.81 -8.10 4.13
N ASP A 12 22.45 -8.17 2.88
CA ASP A 12 22.42 -7.10 1.89
C ASP A 12 21.05 -6.40 1.79
N ALA A 13 20.06 -6.82 2.58
CA ALA A 13 18.77 -6.17 2.59
C ALA A 13 18.88 -4.68 2.94
N GLU A 14 18.20 -3.85 2.16
CA GLU A 14 18.14 -2.41 2.34
C GLU A 14 16.72 -1.93 2.56
N PHE A 15 16.58 -0.82 3.26
CA PHE A 15 15.30 -0.17 3.50
C PHE A 15 15.37 1.28 3.04
N HIS A 16 14.61 1.61 2.01
CA HIS A 16 14.53 2.93 1.42
C HIS A 16 13.27 3.65 1.89
N ILE A 17 13.43 4.84 2.43
CA ILE A 17 12.34 5.71 2.88
C ILE A 17 12.23 6.86 1.90
N VAL A 18 11.14 6.87 1.14
CA VAL A 18 10.85 7.90 0.14
C VAL A 18 9.58 8.63 0.56
N GLY A 19 9.64 9.96 0.61
CA GLY A 19 8.48 10.76 0.96
C GLY A 19 8.84 12.18 1.37
N ARG A 20 7.86 13.06 1.21
CA ARG A 20 8.01 14.49 1.48
C ARG A 20 8.15 14.77 2.98
N ALA A 21 8.98 15.76 3.31
CA ALA A 21 9.13 16.32 4.65
C ALA A 21 9.38 15.29 5.76
N PRO A 22 10.44 14.43 5.65
CA PRO A 22 10.75 13.48 6.71
C PRO A 22 11.07 14.21 8.01
N THR A 23 10.49 13.75 9.11
CA THR A 23 10.74 14.30 10.45
C THR A 23 12.20 14.07 10.87
N PRO A 24 12.73 14.81 11.86
CA PRO A 24 14.06 14.54 12.39
C PRO A 24 14.26 13.08 12.85
N ALA A 25 13.21 12.48 13.43
CA ALA A 25 13.24 11.06 13.83
C ALA A 25 13.40 10.13 12.63
N VAL A 26 12.68 10.37 11.52
CA VAL A 26 12.83 9.59 10.29
C VAL A 26 14.21 9.80 9.66
N LYS A 27 14.72 11.04 9.60
CA LYS A 27 16.06 11.34 9.11
C LYS A 27 17.14 10.62 9.91
N ALA A 28 16.95 10.50 11.24
CA ALA A 28 17.90 9.79 12.10
C ALA A 28 17.99 8.29 11.79
N LEU A 29 17.00 7.68 11.14
CA LEU A 29 17.03 6.28 10.72
C LEU A 29 18.16 5.99 9.70
N ALA A 30 18.59 6.99 8.92
CA ALA A 30 19.71 6.86 8.00
C ALA A 30 21.07 6.54 8.68
N LYS A 31 21.14 6.63 10.02
CA LYS A 31 22.32 6.20 10.80
C LYS A 31 22.41 4.68 10.95
N HIS A 32 21.34 3.95 10.66
CA HIS A 32 21.33 2.50 10.74
C HIS A 32 21.82 1.89 9.43
N ALA A 33 22.60 0.83 9.53
CA ALA A 33 23.11 0.12 8.37
C ALA A 33 21.97 -0.43 7.49
N GLY A 34 22.05 -0.17 6.18
CA GLY A 34 21.04 -0.59 5.21
C GLY A 34 19.78 0.29 5.17
N VAL A 35 19.80 1.48 5.80
CA VAL A 35 18.69 2.44 5.72
C VAL A 35 19.10 3.67 4.94
N THR A 36 18.33 3.98 3.90
CA THR A 36 18.47 5.21 3.12
C THR A 36 17.20 6.04 3.21
N VAL A 37 17.35 7.33 3.54
CA VAL A 37 16.24 8.29 3.58
C VAL A 37 16.42 9.29 2.44
N TRP A 38 15.61 9.14 1.39
CA TRP A 38 15.69 9.97 0.18
C TRP A 38 14.99 11.34 0.34
N GLY A 39 13.96 11.39 1.19
CA GLY A 39 13.12 12.58 1.31
C GLY A 39 12.16 12.72 0.12
N GLU A 40 11.93 13.98 -0.32
CA GLU A 40 11.07 14.28 -1.46
C GLU A 40 11.78 13.96 -2.77
N VAL A 41 11.10 13.24 -3.64
CA VAL A 41 11.56 12.90 -4.99
C VAL A 41 10.54 13.38 -6.01
N THR A 42 11.00 13.68 -7.23
CA THR A 42 10.13 14.14 -8.32
C THR A 42 9.19 13.04 -8.80
N ASP A 43 9.67 11.78 -8.77
CA ASP A 43 8.91 10.60 -9.20
C ASP A 43 9.23 9.43 -8.27
N VAL A 44 8.21 8.85 -7.67
CA VAL A 44 8.33 7.69 -6.77
C VAL A 44 8.41 6.36 -7.53
N ARG A 45 7.94 6.32 -8.78
CA ARG A 45 7.83 5.09 -9.56
C ARG A 45 9.13 4.33 -9.76
N PRO A 46 10.30 4.95 -10.00
CA PRO A 46 11.55 4.21 -10.06
C PRO A 46 11.87 3.46 -8.78
N TYR A 47 11.64 4.07 -7.62
CA TYR A 47 11.87 3.43 -6.31
C TYR A 47 10.94 2.27 -6.06
N LEU A 48 9.67 2.41 -6.45
CA LEU A 48 8.70 1.31 -6.39
C LEU A 48 9.08 0.19 -7.36
N ALA A 49 9.53 0.53 -8.58
CA ALA A 49 9.92 -0.46 -9.57
C ALA A 49 11.09 -1.35 -9.12
N GLU A 50 12.06 -0.78 -8.43
CA GLU A 50 13.25 -1.48 -7.91
C GLU A 50 12.98 -2.24 -6.60
N ALA A 51 11.93 -1.89 -5.85
CA ALA A 51 11.63 -2.54 -4.58
C ALA A 51 11.17 -3.99 -4.78
N ASP A 52 11.71 -4.92 -4.01
CA ASP A 52 11.19 -6.29 -3.92
C ASP A 52 9.87 -6.32 -3.14
N ILE A 53 9.73 -5.49 -2.10
CA ILE A 53 8.54 -5.36 -1.26
C ILE A 53 8.32 -3.88 -0.91
N VAL A 54 7.08 -3.45 -0.91
CA VAL A 54 6.69 -2.14 -0.37
C VAL A 54 6.06 -2.32 1.00
N ALA A 55 6.62 -1.67 2.02
CA ALA A 55 6.13 -1.79 3.39
C ALA A 55 5.45 -0.51 3.86
N ALA A 56 4.28 -0.64 4.49
CA ALA A 56 3.58 0.44 5.17
C ALA A 56 3.25 0.06 6.63
N PRO A 57 4.23 0.12 7.54
CA PRO A 57 4.08 -0.23 8.95
C PRO A 57 3.52 0.96 9.74
N LEU A 58 2.30 1.39 9.41
CA LEU A 58 1.65 2.53 10.06
C LEU A 58 1.02 2.10 11.38
N THR A 59 1.22 2.88 12.43
CA THR A 59 0.53 2.70 13.71
C THR A 59 -0.77 3.48 13.79
N ILE A 60 -0.93 4.46 12.90
CA ILE A 60 -2.14 5.28 12.78
C ILE A 60 -2.38 5.52 11.30
N ALA A 61 -3.54 5.15 10.81
CA ALA A 61 -4.00 5.49 9.47
C ALA A 61 -5.44 6.03 9.54
N ARG A 62 -5.72 7.04 8.72
CA ARG A 62 -7.07 7.60 8.56
C ARG A 62 -7.47 7.45 7.10
N GLY A 63 -8.41 6.56 6.84
CA GLY A 63 -8.88 6.26 5.49
C GLY A 63 -7.82 5.56 4.61
N ILE A 64 -8.14 5.44 3.33
CA ILE A 64 -7.34 4.73 2.34
C ILE A 64 -5.95 5.38 2.18
N GLN A 65 -4.92 4.57 2.18
CA GLN A 65 -3.54 5.01 2.02
C GLN A 65 -3.12 5.00 0.54
N ASN A 66 -3.10 6.15 -0.12
CA ASN A 66 -2.74 6.26 -1.55
C ASN A 66 -1.41 5.58 -1.88
N LYS A 67 -0.38 5.71 -1.02
CA LYS A 67 0.91 5.03 -1.20
C LYS A 67 0.81 3.51 -1.30
N VAL A 68 -0.20 2.92 -0.64
CA VAL A 68 -0.48 1.48 -0.73
C VAL A 68 -1.09 1.17 -2.09
N LEU A 69 -2.10 1.92 -2.52
CA LEU A 69 -2.72 1.76 -3.83
C LEU A 69 -1.73 2.00 -4.99
N GLU A 70 -0.81 2.96 -4.84
CA GLU A 70 0.26 3.23 -5.81
C GLU A 70 1.20 2.02 -5.96
N ALA A 71 1.61 1.42 -4.86
CA ALA A 71 2.44 0.22 -4.88
C ALA A 71 1.71 -0.98 -5.48
N MET A 72 0.44 -1.19 -5.11
CA MET A 72 -0.42 -2.23 -5.68
C MET A 72 -0.62 -2.02 -7.19
N ALA A 73 -0.89 -0.78 -7.63
CA ALA A 73 -1.03 -0.45 -9.05
C ALA A 73 0.23 -0.73 -9.87
N MET A 74 1.40 -0.71 -9.25
CA MET A 74 2.68 -1.10 -9.84
C MET A 74 3.01 -2.59 -9.72
N ALA A 75 2.03 -3.42 -9.37
CA ALA A 75 2.18 -4.86 -9.18
C ALA A 75 3.28 -5.21 -8.16
N LYS A 76 3.46 -4.38 -7.12
CA LYS A 76 4.40 -4.70 -6.06
C LYS A 76 3.72 -5.48 -4.94
N PRO A 77 4.38 -6.48 -4.37
CA PRO A 77 3.91 -7.09 -3.14
C PRO A 77 3.96 -6.06 -2.02
N VAL A 78 2.87 -5.94 -1.29
CA VAL A 78 2.73 -4.92 -0.24
C VAL A 78 2.57 -5.58 1.12
N LEU A 79 3.38 -5.13 2.08
CA LEU A 79 3.33 -5.58 3.47
C LEU A 79 2.79 -4.45 4.35
N LEU A 80 1.66 -4.69 4.98
CA LEU A 80 0.88 -3.70 5.71
C LEU A 80 0.77 -4.03 7.20
N SER A 81 0.68 -2.99 8.03
CA SER A 81 0.03 -3.13 9.33
C SER A 81 -1.49 -3.18 9.16
N PRO A 82 -2.25 -3.68 10.17
CA PRO A 82 -3.71 -3.66 10.13
C PRO A 82 -4.28 -2.27 9.87
N GLU A 83 -3.68 -1.23 10.47
CA GLU A 83 -4.11 0.16 10.29
C GLU A 83 -3.91 0.63 8.84
N ALA A 84 -2.80 0.23 8.21
CA ALA A 84 -2.51 0.60 6.83
C ALA A 84 -3.45 -0.06 5.81
N ALA A 85 -4.03 -1.21 6.13
CA ALA A 85 -5.00 -1.92 5.32
C ALA A 85 -6.43 -1.36 5.44
N THR A 86 -6.68 -0.47 6.42
CA THR A 86 -8.02 0.09 6.66
C THR A 86 -8.58 0.79 5.43
N GLY A 87 -9.79 0.39 5.02
CA GLY A 87 -10.50 0.95 3.86
C GLY A 87 -10.10 0.35 2.52
N ILE A 88 -9.27 -0.69 2.50
CA ILE A 88 -8.92 -1.46 1.31
C ILE A 88 -9.57 -2.85 1.47
N ASP A 89 -10.62 -3.13 0.68
CA ASP A 89 -11.39 -4.39 0.76
C ASP A 89 -10.68 -5.57 0.07
N GLY A 90 -9.34 -5.56 0.10
CA GLY A 90 -8.51 -6.65 -0.40
C GLY A 90 -8.33 -7.77 0.63
N GLU A 91 -7.85 -8.92 0.18
CA GLU A 91 -7.67 -10.13 0.97
C GLU A 91 -6.20 -10.32 1.38
N ASP A 92 -5.95 -10.57 2.70
CA ASP A 92 -4.62 -10.91 3.22
C ASP A 92 -4.10 -12.21 2.59
N GLY A 93 -2.85 -12.18 2.16
CA GLY A 93 -2.18 -13.30 1.49
C GLY A 93 -2.47 -13.41 -0.01
N VAL A 94 -3.44 -12.67 -0.54
CA VAL A 94 -3.79 -12.62 -1.97
C VAL A 94 -3.38 -11.28 -2.59
N HIS A 95 -3.91 -10.16 -2.07
CA HIS A 95 -3.68 -8.83 -2.63
C HIS A 95 -2.58 -8.06 -1.91
N PHE A 96 -2.34 -8.40 -0.65
CA PHE A 96 -1.29 -7.86 0.21
C PHE A 96 -1.02 -8.82 1.36
N ALA A 97 0.01 -8.55 2.15
CA ALA A 97 0.29 -9.27 3.39
C ALA A 97 0.05 -8.34 4.59
N ILE A 98 -0.67 -8.81 5.60
CA ILE A 98 -0.88 -8.07 6.85
C ILE A 98 -0.01 -8.67 7.95
N ALA A 99 0.64 -7.80 8.73
CA ALA A 99 1.43 -8.21 9.88
C ALA A 99 1.30 -7.20 11.02
N GLU A 100 1.07 -7.70 12.22
CA GLU A 100 1.01 -6.89 13.44
C GLU A 100 2.28 -7.09 14.27
N GLY A 101 2.93 -5.96 14.59
CA GLY A 101 4.16 -5.94 15.38
C GLY A 101 5.43 -6.34 14.63
N ASP A 102 6.57 -5.99 15.23
CA ASP A 102 7.89 -6.08 14.58
C ASP A 102 8.25 -7.51 14.13
N ARG A 103 7.94 -8.51 14.96
CA ARG A 103 8.31 -9.91 14.70
C ARG A 103 7.54 -10.49 13.52
N MET A 104 6.22 -10.25 13.47
CA MET A 104 5.39 -10.75 12.38
C MET A 104 5.72 -10.03 11.08
N MET A 105 5.96 -8.70 11.14
CA MET A 105 6.37 -7.89 10.00
C MET A 105 7.67 -8.41 9.40
N ALA A 106 8.70 -8.70 10.22
CA ALA A 106 9.95 -9.27 9.75
C ALA A 106 9.75 -10.67 9.11
N GLY A 107 8.97 -11.53 9.76
CA GLY A 107 8.69 -12.89 9.25
C GLY A 107 7.92 -12.88 7.92
N ARG A 108 6.91 -12.02 7.77
CA ARG A 108 6.18 -11.87 6.50
C ARG A 108 7.06 -11.27 5.40
N ALA A 109 7.93 -10.31 5.74
CA ALA A 109 8.89 -9.76 4.79
C ALA A 109 9.84 -10.85 4.27
N LEU A 110 10.43 -11.65 5.17
CA LEU A 110 11.28 -12.78 4.79
C LEU A 110 10.54 -13.77 3.88
N ALA A 111 9.32 -14.15 4.23
CA ALA A 111 8.52 -15.07 3.43
C ALA A 111 8.24 -14.53 2.01
N LEU A 112 8.07 -13.22 1.85
CA LEU A 112 7.90 -12.57 0.55
C LEU A 112 9.21 -12.46 -0.24
N ILE A 113 10.35 -12.26 0.44
CA ILE A 113 11.67 -12.22 -0.20
C ILE A 113 12.07 -13.61 -0.70
N ASP A 114 11.83 -14.65 0.11
CA ASP A 114 12.28 -16.01 -0.17
C ASP A 114 11.43 -16.69 -1.26
N ASP A 115 10.13 -16.35 -1.37
CA ASP A 115 9.21 -16.90 -2.37
C ASP A 115 8.85 -15.84 -3.43
N ARG A 116 9.74 -15.66 -4.40
CA ARG A 116 9.55 -14.70 -5.51
C ARG A 116 8.31 -14.99 -6.33
N ALA A 117 7.96 -16.23 -6.54
CA ALA A 117 6.79 -16.61 -7.35
C ALA A 117 5.50 -16.17 -6.65
N LYS A 118 5.38 -16.46 -5.36
CA LYS A 118 4.25 -16.02 -4.53
C LYS A 118 4.18 -14.49 -4.43
N SER A 119 5.32 -13.86 -4.25
CA SER A 119 5.46 -12.41 -4.15
C SER A 119 4.99 -11.72 -5.43
N GLN A 120 5.41 -12.22 -6.60
CA GLN A 120 4.98 -11.73 -7.89
C GLN A 120 3.47 -11.94 -8.11
N ALA A 121 2.95 -13.13 -7.83
CA ALA A 121 1.52 -13.43 -7.96
C ALA A 121 0.67 -12.50 -7.07
N MET A 122 1.12 -12.20 -5.85
CA MET A 122 0.48 -11.23 -4.97
C MET A 122 0.47 -9.82 -5.59
N GLY A 123 1.59 -9.37 -6.14
CA GLY A 123 1.68 -8.06 -6.81
C GLY A 123 0.75 -7.95 -8.01
N GLU A 124 0.65 -8.99 -8.83
CA GLU A 124 -0.25 -9.05 -9.99
C GLU A 124 -1.73 -9.04 -9.55
N ALA A 125 -2.09 -9.82 -8.53
CA ALA A 125 -3.43 -9.81 -7.94
C ALA A 125 -3.77 -8.45 -7.33
N ALA A 126 -2.82 -7.82 -6.62
CA ALA A 126 -2.97 -6.47 -6.07
C ALA A 126 -3.26 -5.43 -7.15
N ARG A 127 -2.53 -5.49 -8.28
CA ARG A 127 -2.75 -4.59 -9.42
C ARG A 127 -4.14 -4.78 -10.02
N SER A 128 -4.55 -6.02 -10.27
CA SER A 128 -5.88 -6.31 -10.81
C SER A 128 -6.96 -5.76 -9.91
N PHE A 129 -6.85 -6.01 -8.59
CA PHE A 129 -7.77 -5.49 -7.59
C PHE A 129 -7.89 -3.97 -7.64
N VAL A 130 -6.77 -3.23 -7.68
CA VAL A 130 -6.80 -1.76 -7.71
C VAL A 130 -7.43 -1.24 -9.00
N LEU A 131 -7.13 -1.85 -10.14
CA LEU A 131 -7.71 -1.43 -11.43
C LEU A 131 -9.22 -1.65 -11.48
N GLU A 132 -9.71 -2.73 -10.88
CA GLU A 132 -11.12 -3.10 -10.86
C GLU A 132 -11.93 -2.30 -9.83
N HIS A 133 -11.37 -2.03 -8.65
CA HIS A 133 -12.14 -1.52 -7.51
C HIS A 133 -11.80 -0.10 -7.10
N GLN A 134 -10.58 0.38 -7.40
CA GLN A 134 -10.08 1.68 -6.92
C GLN A 134 -9.83 2.69 -8.05
N GLY A 135 -10.06 2.31 -9.31
CA GLY A 135 -9.97 3.21 -10.45
C GLY A 135 -11.14 4.22 -10.48
N TRP A 136 -10.91 5.39 -11.07
CA TRP A 136 -11.95 6.42 -11.22
C TRP A 136 -13.24 5.89 -11.86
N ALA A 137 -13.14 5.01 -12.84
CA ALA A 137 -14.30 4.40 -13.50
C ALA A 137 -15.13 3.57 -12.52
N ALA A 138 -14.47 2.76 -11.67
CA ALA A 138 -15.14 1.97 -10.65
C ALA A 138 -15.77 2.85 -9.56
N MET A 139 -15.02 3.82 -9.07
CA MET A 139 -15.47 4.75 -8.02
C MET A 139 -16.65 5.62 -8.46
N LEU A 140 -16.71 5.97 -9.74
CA LEU A 140 -17.76 6.82 -10.29
C LEU A 140 -18.91 6.04 -10.93
N SER A 141 -18.85 4.72 -10.98
CA SER A 141 -19.90 3.90 -11.63
C SER A 141 -21.30 4.12 -11.07
N GLY A 142 -21.43 4.32 -9.75
CA GLY A 142 -22.71 4.62 -9.10
C GLY A 142 -23.17 6.07 -9.18
N LEU A 143 -22.29 7.01 -9.60
CA LEU A 143 -22.63 8.43 -9.62
C LEU A 143 -23.76 8.75 -10.61
N ALA A 144 -23.79 8.08 -11.75
CA ALA A 144 -24.83 8.26 -12.76
C ALA A 144 -26.24 7.91 -12.25
N GLU A 145 -26.34 6.95 -11.33
CA GLU A 145 -27.63 6.58 -10.69
C GLU A 145 -28.04 7.63 -9.66
N LEU A 146 -27.10 8.16 -8.89
CA LEU A 146 -27.36 9.21 -7.91
C LEU A 146 -27.73 10.55 -8.57
N LEU A 147 -27.26 10.79 -9.78
CA LEU A 147 -27.55 12.01 -10.55
C LEU A 147 -28.77 11.90 -11.45
N ARG A 148 -29.41 10.73 -11.56
CA ARG A 148 -30.69 10.62 -12.26
C ARG A 148 -31.72 11.45 -11.52
N PRO A 149 -32.35 12.47 -12.17
CA PRO A 149 -33.47 13.17 -11.55
C PRO A 149 -34.56 12.15 -11.22
N SER A 150 -35.05 12.18 -10.01
CA SER A 150 -36.26 11.42 -9.67
C SER A 150 -37.41 11.92 -10.56
N LEU A 151 -37.74 11.18 -11.61
CA LEU A 151 -38.85 11.45 -12.48
C LEU A 151 -40.22 11.01 -11.85
N ALA A 152 -40.26 10.93 -10.54
CA ALA A 152 -41.48 10.56 -9.84
C ALA A 152 -41.81 11.62 -8.78
N ASP A 153 -42.38 12.76 -9.24
CA ASP A 153 -43.50 13.40 -8.57
C ASP A 153 -44.19 14.29 -9.62
N PRO A 154 -45.38 13.86 -10.16
CA PRO A 154 -46.23 14.80 -10.83
C PRO A 154 -46.77 15.77 -9.77
N VAL A 155 -46.48 17.07 -9.99
CA VAL A 155 -47.07 18.16 -9.26
C VAL A 155 -48.59 17.87 -9.18
N ARG A 156 -49.10 17.59 -7.97
CA ARG A 156 -50.50 17.62 -7.72
C ARG A 156 -50.92 19.08 -7.84
N ASP A 157 -51.54 19.39 -8.97
CA ASP A 157 -52.33 20.59 -9.11
C ASP A 157 -53.41 20.55 -8.03
N ALA A 158 -53.31 21.42 -7.04
CA ALA A 158 -54.39 21.77 -6.14
C ALA A 158 -55.25 22.84 -6.82
N ALA A 159 -56.43 22.42 -7.24
CA ALA A 159 -57.52 23.30 -7.57
C ALA A 159 -58.13 23.84 -6.27
#